data_9186585cac3a3edbba743195099f3095
#
_entry.id   9186585cac3a3edbba743195099f3095
#
_cell.length_a   1.000
_cell.length_b   1.000
_cell.length_c   1.000
_cell.angle_alpha   90.00
_cell.angle_beta   90.00
_cell.angle_gamma   90.00
#
_symmetry.space_group_name_H-M   'P 1'
#
loop_
_entity.id
_entity.type
_entity.pdbx_description
1 polymer ?
#
loop_
_entity_poly.entity_id
_entity_poly.type
_entity_poly.pdbx_seq_one_letter_code
_entity_poly.pdbx_strand_id
1 'polypeptide(L)' 'MTKNELKIKLINDQVPEEVYSLEGGRPNEVYCLNYINGKWETYYSERGIKSDKEEFATEDDACNYFYKWLIESLKSVGII' A
#
# COMPACT_ATOMS: atom_id res chain seq x y z
N MET A 1 -8.94 9.03 4.27
CA MET A 1 -9.66 8.27 3.23
C MET A 1 -9.86 6.83 3.66
N THR A 2 -10.87 6.19 3.09
CA THR A 2 -11.09 4.75 3.32
C THR A 2 -10.31 3.93 2.30
N LYS A 3 -10.27 2.61 2.52
CA LYS A 3 -9.64 1.69 1.57
C LYS A 3 -10.32 1.75 0.19
N ASN A 4 -11.65 1.88 0.16
CA ASN A 4 -12.37 2.03 -1.10
C ASN A 4 -12.01 3.33 -1.83
N GLU A 5 -11.91 4.41 -1.09
CA GLU A 5 -11.50 5.70 -1.67
C GLU A 5 -10.06 5.63 -2.18
N LEU A 6 -9.18 4.96 -1.45
CA LEU A 6 -7.80 4.75 -1.87
C LEU A 6 -7.75 3.96 -3.17
N LYS A 7 -8.53 2.89 -3.27
CA LYS A 7 -8.58 2.06 -4.48
C LYS A 7 -9.02 2.87 -5.69
N ILE A 8 -10.08 3.65 -5.54
CA ILE A 8 -10.59 4.50 -6.62
C ILE A 8 -9.53 5.52 -7.05
N LYS A 9 -8.86 6.14 -6.07
CA LYS A 9 -7.83 7.12 -6.35
C LYS A 9 -6.64 6.51 -7.11
N LEU A 10 -6.21 5.32 -6.71
CA LEU A 10 -5.11 4.63 -7.40
C LEU A 10 -5.50 4.26 -8.84
N ILE A 11 -6.73 3.82 -9.05
CA ILE A 11 -7.22 3.51 -10.40
C ILE A 11 -7.27 4.77 -11.25
N ASN A 12 -7.80 5.87 -10.71
CA ASN A 12 -7.88 7.14 -11.42
C ASN A 12 -6.51 7.71 -11.76
N ASP A 13 -5.51 7.47 -10.90
CA ASP A 13 -4.14 7.90 -11.13
C ASP A 13 -3.38 6.94 -12.04
N GLN A 14 -4.06 5.91 -12.56
CA GLN A 14 -3.50 4.91 -13.47
C GLN A 14 -2.29 4.16 -12.90
N VAL A 15 -2.31 3.91 -11.59
CA VAL A 15 -1.28 3.11 -10.93
C VAL A 15 -1.51 1.64 -11.30
N PRO A 16 -0.48 0.93 -11.81
CA PRO A 16 -0.65 -0.49 -12.17
C PRO A 16 -1.08 -1.34 -10.99
N GLU A 17 -2.10 -2.19 -11.19
CA GLU A 17 -2.61 -3.03 -10.11
C GLU A 17 -1.59 -4.04 -9.60
N GLU A 18 -0.66 -4.45 -10.44
CA GLU A 18 0.35 -5.45 -10.09
C GLU A 18 1.41 -4.94 -9.12
N VAL A 19 1.46 -3.63 -8.84
CA VAL A 19 2.48 -3.08 -7.94
C VAL A 19 1.98 -2.93 -6.51
N TYR A 20 0.68 -3.12 -6.25
CA TYR A 20 0.15 -2.96 -4.90
C TYR A 20 -0.91 -4.00 -4.56
N SER A 21 -1.12 -4.21 -3.26
CA SER A 21 -2.20 -5.04 -2.73
C SER A 21 -2.84 -4.31 -1.56
N LEU A 22 -4.17 -4.18 -1.60
CA LEU A 22 -4.93 -3.57 -0.51
C LEU A 22 -5.53 -4.62 0.42
N GLU A 23 -5.22 -5.90 0.18
CA GLU A 23 -5.73 -7.03 0.98
C GLU A 23 -4.60 -7.78 1.69
N GLY A 24 -3.43 -7.17 1.83
CA GLY A 24 -2.31 -7.77 2.52
C GLY A 24 -1.68 -8.92 1.76
N GLY A 25 -1.27 -9.96 2.50
CA GLY A 25 -0.60 -11.11 1.91
C GLY A 25 0.90 -10.91 1.83
N ARG A 26 1.56 -11.80 1.09
CA ARG A 26 3.00 -11.73 0.86
C ARG A 26 3.34 -11.93 -0.61
N PRO A 27 2.75 -11.10 -1.50
CA PRO A 27 3.09 -11.19 -2.92
C PRO A 27 4.53 -10.76 -3.14
N ASN A 28 5.07 -11.04 -4.32
CA ASN A 28 6.46 -10.73 -4.62
C ASN A 28 6.56 -9.32 -5.23
N GLU A 29 7.42 -8.48 -4.63
CA GLU A 29 7.72 -7.12 -5.12
C GLU A 29 6.47 -6.24 -5.22
N VAL A 30 5.68 -6.21 -4.13
CA VAL A 30 4.41 -5.47 -4.09
C VAL A 30 4.31 -4.67 -2.80
N TYR A 31 3.80 -3.45 -2.91
CA TYR A 31 3.47 -2.58 -1.77
C TYR A 31 2.12 -3.00 -1.22
N CYS A 32 2.03 -3.20 0.08
CA CYS A 32 0.83 -3.78 0.70
C CYS A 32 0.23 -2.90 1.77
N LEU A 33 -1.11 -2.89 1.81
CA LEU A 33 -1.91 -2.36 2.91
C LEU A 33 -2.68 -3.55 3.49
N ASN A 34 -2.68 -3.68 4.81
CA ASN A 34 -3.35 -4.81 5.46
C ASN A 34 -4.04 -4.34 6.74
N TYR A 35 -5.13 -5.01 7.09
CA TYR A 35 -5.81 -4.80 8.36
C TYR A 35 -5.81 -6.13 9.11
N ILE A 36 -5.12 -6.17 10.24
CA ILE A 36 -4.96 -7.42 11.00
C ILE A 36 -4.91 -7.11 12.49
N ASN A 37 -5.63 -7.93 13.27
CA ASN A 37 -5.65 -7.82 14.74
C ASN A 37 -6.05 -6.42 15.23
N GLY A 38 -7.00 -5.78 14.54
CA GLY A 38 -7.49 -4.47 14.90
C GLY A 38 -6.57 -3.31 14.56
N LYS A 39 -5.51 -3.57 13.80
CA LYS A 39 -4.56 -2.54 13.38
C LYS A 39 -4.38 -2.54 11.88
N TRP A 40 -4.08 -1.37 11.35
CA TRP A 40 -3.71 -1.21 9.95
C TRP A 40 -2.20 -1.21 9.84
N GLU A 41 -1.68 -1.83 8.78
CA GLU A 41 -0.25 -1.85 8.51
C GLU A 41 0.03 -1.65 7.03
N THR A 42 1.19 -1.06 6.74
CA THR A 42 1.71 -0.94 5.38
C THR A 42 3.09 -1.58 5.36
N TYR A 43 3.44 -2.21 4.24
CA TYR A 43 4.75 -2.82 4.09
C TYR A 43 5.05 -3.12 2.63
N TYR A 44 6.33 -3.31 2.34
CA TYR A 44 6.75 -3.82 1.04
C TYR A 44 7.02 -5.32 1.17
N SER A 45 6.44 -6.11 0.28
CA SER A 45 6.58 -7.56 0.32
C SER A 45 7.48 -8.04 -0.82
N GLU A 46 8.52 -8.80 -0.47
CA GLU A 46 9.45 -9.36 -1.43
C GLU A 46 9.93 -10.70 -0.93
N ARG A 47 9.77 -11.75 -1.74
CA ARG A 47 10.20 -13.12 -1.42
C ARG A 47 9.70 -13.61 -0.06
N GLY A 48 8.44 -13.26 0.26
CA GLY A 48 7.83 -13.66 1.52
C GLY A 48 8.30 -12.85 2.73
N ILE A 49 9.12 -11.83 2.54
CA ILE A 49 9.63 -10.99 3.60
C ILE A 49 8.96 -9.62 3.54
N LYS A 50 8.48 -9.14 4.70
CA LYS A 50 7.92 -7.81 4.83
C LYS A 50 9.03 -6.84 5.23
N SER A 51 9.14 -5.72 4.52
CA SER A 51 10.09 -4.66 4.86
C SER A 51 9.37 -3.32 4.93
N ASP A 52 10.02 -2.33 5.55
CA ASP A 52 9.48 -0.97 5.70
C ASP A 52 8.10 -0.96 6.34
N LYS A 53 7.87 -1.86 7.30
CA LYS A 53 6.55 -2.01 7.94
C LYS A 53 6.26 -0.83 8.85
N GLU A 54 5.06 -0.24 8.68
CA GLU A 54 4.52 0.79 9.55
C GLU A 54 3.14 0.36 10.03
N GLU A 55 2.78 0.75 11.26
CA GLU A 55 1.47 0.42 11.82
C GLU A 55 0.68 1.68 12.14
N PHE A 56 -0.64 1.59 11.98
CA PHE A 56 -1.53 2.73 12.17
C PHE A 56 -2.77 2.29 12.93
N ALA A 57 -3.28 3.18 13.79
CA ALA A 57 -4.48 2.91 14.57
C ALA A 57 -5.76 3.08 13.73
N THR A 58 -5.73 3.90 12.69
CA THR A 58 -6.91 4.21 11.90
C THR A 58 -6.70 3.92 10.41
N GLU A 59 -7.81 3.63 9.75
CA GLU A 59 -7.84 3.43 8.31
C GLU A 59 -7.40 4.70 7.57
N ASP A 60 -7.87 5.85 8.03
CA ASP A 60 -7.53 7.13 7.40
C ASP A 60 -6.03 7.38 7.38
N ASP A 61 -5.38 7.20 8.52
CA ASP A 61 -3.93 7.40 8.61
C ASP A 61 -3.16 6.43 7.72
N ALA A 62 -3.58 5.16 7.75
CA ALA A 62 -2.92 4.12 6.96
C ALA A 62 -3.06 4.38 5.46
N CYS A 63 -4.26 4.72 5.01
CA CYS A 63 -4.50 4.96 3.58
C CYS A 63 -3.80 6.21 3.07
N ASN A 64 -3.78 7.28 3.87
CA ASN A 64 -3.08 8.50 3.50
C ASN A 64 -1.57 8.26 3.40
N TYR A 65 -1.00 7.55 4.37
CA TYR A 65 0.41 7.20 4.33
C TYR A 65 0.72 6.29 3.15
N PHE A 66 -0.11 5.27 2.93
CA PHE A 66 0.10 4.30 1.87
C PHE A 66 0.13 4.98 0.50
N TYR A 67 -0.84 5.84 0.25
CA TYR A 67 -0.92 6.55 -1.03
C TYR A 67 0.34 7.37 -1.29
N LYS A 68 0.74 8.18 -0.32
CA LYS A 68 1.92 9.03 -0.46
C LYS A 68 3.19 8.20 -0.65
N TRP A 69 3.37 7.18 0.18
CA TRP A 69 4.53 6.31 0.11
C TRP A 69 4.61 5.58 -1.22
N LEU A 70 3.49 5.02 -1.68
CA LEU A 70 3.44 4.29 -2.94
C LEU A 70 3.78 5.21 -4.12
N ILE A 71 3.13 6.36 -4.20
CA ILE A 71 3.35 7.29 -5.30
C ILE A 71 4.81 7.78 -5.34
N GLU A 72 5.36 8.16 -4.20
CA GLU A 72 6.75 8.60 -4.13
C GLU A 72 7.73 7.49 -4.52
N SER A 73 7.46 6.26 -4.08
CA SER A 73 8.30 5.12 -4.40
C SER A 73 8.26 4.80 -5.90
N LEU A 74 7.07 4.82 -6.50
CA LEU A 74 6.93 4.53 -7.93
C LEU A 74 7.56 5.62 -8.80
N LYS A 75 7.46 6.87 -8.39
CA LYS A 75 8.14 7.97 -9.09
C LYS A 75 9.66 7.81 -9.02
N SER A 76 10.16 7.40 -7.88
CA SER A 76 11.60 7.22 -7.66
C SER A 76 12.19 6.16 -8.60
N VAL A 77 11.44 5.12 -8.92
CA VAL A 77 11.91 4.05 -9.82
C VAL A 77 11.40 4.22 -11.25
N GLY A 78 10.72 5.31 -11.55
CA GLY A 78 10.30 5.62 -12.93
C GLY A 78 9.09 4.87 -13.44
N ILE A 79 8.27 4.30 -12.56
CA ILE A 79 7.04 3.60 -12.98
C ILE A 79 5.93 4.59 -13.33
N ILE A 80 5.89 5.72 -12.64
CA ILE A 80 4.93 6.78 -12.93
C ILE A 80 5.57 8.16 -12.92
#